data_4b22c3041cd799743abca2271ca157af
#
_entry.id   4b22c3041cd799743abca2271ca157af
#
_cell.length_a   1.000
_cell.length_b   1.000
_cell.length_c   1.000
_cell.angle_alpha   90.00
_cell.angle_beta   90.00
_cell.angle_gamma   90.00
#
_symmetry.space_group_name_H-M   'P 1'
#
loop_
_entity.id
_entity.type
_entity.pdbx_description
1 polymer ?
#
loop_
_entity_poly.entity_id
_entity_poly.type
_entity_poly.pdbx_seq_one_letter_code
_entity_poly.pdbx_strand_id
1 'polypeptide(L)'
;LATAPKPASSPEAVTSRPRPAGKVAVAVAAKPAAPAPRGKVKVVEYKTDEGTGRPVVPQGYKPSGDEEYMSALQVEYFRQRLLSWRADLVEESKQTIENLKDEVRDVGDEAERATRETQNSLELRTRGRYRKLIGKIDSTLKRLDAGEYGYSVDSGEEIGLERLEARLTAERTIDEQERWEHLQKQMGD
;
A
#
# COMPACT_ATOMS: atom_id res chain seq x y z
N LEU A 1 -25.32 -28.85 -77.75
CA LEU A 1 -26.47 -28.04 -78.21
C LEU A 1 -26.97 -27.25 -77.03
N ALA A 2 -26.68 -25.95 -76.99
CA ALA A 2 -27.60 -24.86 -77.26
C ALA A 2 -28.60 -24.70 -76.09
N THR A 3 -28.81 -23.63 -75.40
CA THR A 3 -28.77 -22.19 -75.67
C THR A 3 -29.06 -21.45 -74.40
N ALA A 4 -28.43 -20.32 -74.22
CA ALA A 4 -28.93 -19.28 -73.30
C ALA A 4 -30.21 -18.64 -73.95
N PRO A 5 -31.05 -17.86 -73.22
CA PRO A 5 -30.65 -16.49 -72.88
C PRO A 5 -31.25 -15.92 -71.60
N LYS A 6 -30.62 -14.81 -71.17
CA LYS A 6 -31.08 -13.71 -70.36
C LYS A 6 -32.40 -13.08 -70.91
N PRO A 7 -33.23 -12.33 -70.08
CA PRO A 7 -32.84 -11.03 -69.59
C PRO A 7 -33.43 -10.62 -68.19
N ALA A 8 -32.67 -9.79 -67.53
CA ALA A 8 -32.94 -8.45 -66.99
C ALA A 8 -34.30 -8.09 -66.35
N SER A 9 -34.28 -7.67 -65.13
CA SER A 9 -34.93 -6.44 -64.67
C SER A 9 -34.30 -5.94 -63.38
N SER A 10 -33.73 -4.75 -63.48
CA SER A 10 -33.37 -3.85 -62.43
C SER A 10 -34.61 -3.10 -61.92
N PRO A 11 -34.46 -2.16 -61.03
CA PRO A 11 -34.04 -2.15 -59.60
C PRO A 11 -35.11 -1.48 -58.74
N GLU A 12 -35.27 -1.83 -57.54
CA GLU A 12 -35.97 -0.93 -56.60
C GLU A 12 -35.00 -0.37 -55.60
N ALA A 13 -34.85 0.93 -55.69
CA ALA A 13 -34.13 1.77 -54.83
C ALA A 13 -34.74 1.74 -53.38
N VAL A 14 -34.10 1.08 -52.45
CA VAL A 14 -34.43 1.21 -51.04
C VAL A 14 -33.82 2.51 -50.56
N THR A 15 -34.65 3.52 -50.41
CA THR A 15 -34.33 4.78 -49.76
C THR A 15 -33.85 4.54 -48.35
N SER A 16 -32.56 4.72 -48.11
CA SER A 16 -31.97 4.75 -46.79
C SER A 16 -32.46 5.99 -46.05
N ARG A 17 -33.28 5.75 -45.01
CA ARG A 17 -33.61 6.79 -44.03
C ARG A 17 -32.33 7.23 -43.33
N PRO A 18 -32.06 8.55 -43.20
CA PRO A 18 -30.92 9.03 -42.40
C PRO A 18 -31.17 8.71 -40.92
N ARG A 19 -30.25 7.98 -40.29
CA ARG A 19 -30.19 7.83 -38.84
C ARG A 19 -30.00 9.21 -38.23
N PRO A 20 -30.76 9.58 -37.18
CA PRO A 20 -30.48 10.80 -36.46
C PRO A 20 -29.09 10.65 -35.78
N ALA A 21 -28.24 11.62 -36.01
CA ALA A 21 -26.96 11.75 -35.35
C ALA A 21 -27.22 11.91 -33.84
N GLY A 22 -27.08 10.79 -33.11
CA GLY A 22 -27.05 10.83 -31.65
C GLY A 22 -25.86 11.69 -31.22
N LYS A 23 -26.15 12.75 -30.50
CA LYS A 23 -25.13 13.54 -29.84
C LYS A 23 -24.41 12.61 -28.86
N VAL A 24 -23.19 12.23 -29.19
CA VAL A 24 -22.26 11.57 -28.24
C VAL A 24 -21.97 12.62 -27.19
N ALA A 25 -22.57 12.48 -26.03
CA ALA A 25 -22.15 13.25 -24.87
C ALA A 25 -20.75 12.77 -24.50
N VAL A 26 -19.75 13.53 -24.89
CA VAL A 26 -18.39 13.40 -24.38
C VAL A 26 -18.51 13.74 -22.90
N ALA A 27 -18.44 12.74 -22.04
CA ALA A 27 -18.27 12.95 -20.62
C ALA A 27 -16.92 13.65 -20.45
N VAL A 28 -16.95 14.96 -20.28
CA VAL A 28 -15.79 15.73 -19.85
C VAL A 28 -15.49 15.23 -18.45
N ALA A 29 -14.39 14.48 -18.32
CA ALA A 29 -13.88 14.08 -17.02
C ALA A 29 -13.77 15.35 -16.17
N ALA A 30 -14.56 15.41 -15.11
CA ALA A 30 -14.49 16.52 -14.18
C ALA A 30 -13.06 16.58 -13.66
N LYS A 31 -12.42 17.74 -13.90
CA LYS A 31 -11.13 18.06 -13.32
C LYS A 31 -11.23 17.78 -11.80
N PRO A 32 -10.31 17.03 -11.21
CA PRO A 32 -10.36 16.78 -9.77
C PRO A 32 -10.48 18.13 -9.05
N ALA A 33 -11.47 18.23 -8.17
CA ALA A 33 -11.71 19.42 -7.39
C ALA A 33 -10.42 19.75 -6.63
N ALA A 34 -9.95 20.97 -6.75
CA ALA A 34 -8.83 21.44 -5.96
C ALA A 34 -9.15 21.20 -4.47
N PRO A 35 -8.19 20.71 -3.66
CA PRO A 35 -8.44 20.47 -2.25
C PRO A 35 -9.01 21.73 -1.61
N ALA A 36 -10.08 21.55 -0.84
CA ALA A 36 -10.74 22.64 -0.10
C ALA A 36 -9.69 23.43 0.71
N PRO A 37 -9.78 24.76 0.82
CA PRO A 37 -8.83 25.54 1.60
C PRO A 37 -8.84 25.02 3.04
N ARG A 38 -7.74 24.42 3.46
CA ARG A 38 -7.56 23.94 4.83
C ARG A 38 -7.64 25.15 5.75
N GLY A 39 -8.48 25.05 6.79
CA GLY A 39 -8.56 26.04 7.85
C GLY A 39 -7.18 26.35 8.44
N LYS A 40 -7.10 27.34 9.32
CA LYS A 40 -5.84 27.80 9.93
C LYS A 40 -5.04 26.61 10.44
N VAL A 41 -3.93 26.30 9.78
CA VAL A 41 -3.01 25.22 10.15
C VAL A 41 -2.39 25.58 11.50
N LYS A 42 -2.49 24.72 12.47
CA LYS A 42 -1.85 24.88 13.78
C LYS A 42 -0.37 24.56 13.63
N VAL A 43 0.47 25.58 13.80
CA VAL A 43 1.93 25.38 13.82
C VAL A 43 2.31 24.94 15.25
N VAL A 44 2.86 23.74 15.37
CA VAL A 44 3.43 23.24 16.62
C VAL A 44 4.90 23.62 16.67
N GLU A 45 5.28 24.40 17.69
CA GLU A 45 6.69 24.73 17.92
C GLU A 45 7.44 23.51 18.44
N TYR A 46 8.57 23.20 17.85
CA TYR A 46 9.43 22.09 18.24
C TYR A 46 10.89 22.55 18.37
N LYS A 47 11.63 21.85 19.20
CA LYS A 47 13.08 22.04 19.31
C LYS A 47 13.77 21.15 18.29
N THR A 48 14.84 21.66 17.70
CA THR A 48 15.69 20.90 16.80
C THR A 48 16.89 20.37 17.57
N ASP A 49 17.22 19.10 17.39
CA ASP A 49 18.43 18.50 17.94
C ASP A 49 19.66 19.03 17.19
N GLU A 50 20.61 19.63 17.91
CA GLU A 50 21.81 20.26 17.31
C GLU A 50 22.74 19.23 16.64
N GLY A 51 22.69 17.95 17.08
CA GLY A 51 23.54 16.89 16.52
C GLY A 51 23.04 16.31 15.23
N THR A 52 21.73 16.15 15.08
CA THR A 52 21.09 15.49 13.93
C THR A 52 20.36 16.44 13.01
N GLY A 53 20.12 17.68 13.45
CA GLY A 53 19.31 18.66 12.72
C GLY A 53 17.83 18.27 12.60
N ARG A 54 17.36 17.29 13.37
CA ARG A 54 16.00 16.78 13.31
C ARG A 54 15.13 17.37 14.42
N PRO A 55 13.80 17.45 14.20
CA PRO A 55 12.87 17.87 15.25
C PRO A 55 12.89 16.88 16.43
N VAL A 56 12.90 17.40 17.64
CA VAL A 56 12.71 16.60 18.84
C VAL A 56 11.22 16.44 19.08
N VAL A 57 10.75 15.20 19.02
CA VAL A 57 9.33 14.88 19.26
C VAL A 57 9.03 15.00 20.76
N PRO A 58 8.09 15.87 21.17
CA PRO A 58 7.69 16.00 22.57
C PRO A 58 7.10 14.70 23.11
N GLN A 59 7.32 14.43 24.38
CA GLN A 59 6.74 13.25 25.02
C GLN A 59 5.20 13.31 25.02
N GLY A 60 4.56 12.27 24.50
CA GLY A 60 3.10 12.22 24.36
C GLY A 60 2.54 12.93 23.13
N TYR A 61 3.39 13.41 22.22
CA TYR A 61 2.92 13.99 20.95
C TYR A 61 2.18 12.95 20.12
N LYS A 62 1.05 13.36 19.55
CA LYS A 62 0.30 12.62 18.53
C LYS A 62 0.02 13.55 17.34
N PRO A 63 0.23 13.07 16.10
CA PRO A 63 -0.09 13.81 14.91
C PRO A 63 -1.58 14.19 14.89
N SER A 64 -1.90 15.43 14.56
CA SER A 64 -3.26 15.95 14.46
C SER A 64 -3.53 16.42 13.03
N GLY A 65 -4.78 16.25 12.57
CA GLY A 65 -5.24 16.76 11.27
C GLY A 65 -5.28 18.29 11.19
N ASP A 66 -5.19 18.99 12.33
CA ASP A 66 -5.14 20.46 12.40
C ASP A 66 -3.75 21.02 12.06
N GLU A 67 -2.72 20.15 12.03
CA GLU A 67 -1.36 20.51 11.69
C GLU A 67 -1.13 20.38 10.17
N GLU A 68 -0.01 20.96 9.69
CA GLU A 68 0.42 20.73 8.33
C GLU A 68 0.71 19.24 8.11
N TYR A 69 0.09 18.66 7.07
CA TYR A 69 0.24 17.25 6.74
C TYR A 69 1.69 16.93 6.40
N MET A 70 2.23 15.89 7.01
CA MET A 70 3.64 15.48 6.90
C MET A 70 4.62 16.62 7.25
N SER A 71 4.28 17.43 8.26
CA SER A 71 5.23 18.38 8.85
C SER A 71 6.50 17.66 9.32
N ALA A 72 7.60 18.39 9.45
CA ALA A 72 8.88 17.82 9.90
C ALA A 72 8.75 17.06 11.23
N LEU A 73 7.87 17.53 12.12
CA LEU A 73 7.59 16.90 13.42
C LEU A 73 6.82 15.59 13.24
N GLN A 74 5.81 15.56 12.37
CA GLN A 74 5.05 14.33 12.05
C GLN A 74 5.93 13.28 11.39
N VAL A 75 6.76 13.67 10.45
CA VAL A 75 7.71 12.78 9.77
C VAL A 75 8.67 12.15 10.78
N GLU A 76 9.22 12.94 11.72
CA GLU A 76 10.11 12.40 12.75
C GLU A 76 9.38 11.48 13.73
N TYR A 77 8.14 11.81 14.09
CA TYR A 77 7.29 10.92 14.90
C TYR A 77 7.10 9.54 14.27
N PHE A 78 6.73 9.50 12.99
CA PHE A 78 6.56 8.23 12.28
C PHE A 78 7.89 7.50 12.08
N ARG A 79 8.99 8.22 11.89
CA ARG A 79 10.35 7.64 11.83
C ARG A 79 10.68 6.90 13.12
N GLN A 80 10.50 7.55 14.25
CA GLN A 80 10.79 6.94 15.56
C GLN A 80 9.92 5.71 15.81
N ARG A 81 8.65 5.75 15.46
CA ARG A 81 7.75 4.59 15.57
C ARG A 81 8.16 3.42 14.67
N LEU A 82 8.56 3.70 13.45
CA LEU A 82 9.05 2.68 12.51
C LEU A 82 10.36 2.05 13.01
N LEU A 83 11.29 2.86 13.53
CA LEU A 83 12.55 2.36 14.06
C LEU A 83 12.34 1.52 15.33
N SER A 84 11.46 1.95 16.24
CA SER A 84 11.11 1.17 17.43
C SER A 84 10.50 -0.17 17.04
N TRP A 85 9.49 -0.15 16.17
CA TRP A 85 8.86 -1.38 15.69
C TRP A 85 9.84 -2.33 14.98
N ARG A 86 10.75 -1.77 14.19
CA ARG A 86 11.82 -2.55 13.57
C ARG A 86 12.73 -3.23 14.60
N ALA A 87 13.11 -2.51 15.66
CA ALA A 87 13.95 -3.04 16.74
C ALA A 87 13.23 -4.17 17.49
N ASP A 88 11.94 -3.98 17.81
CA ASP A 88 11.11 -4.99 18.48
C ASP A 88 11.01 -6.28 17.64
N LEU A 89 10.76 -6.16 16.34
CA LEU A 89 10.69 -7.31 15.44
C LEU A 89 12.02 -8.06 15.30
N VAL A 90 13.13 -7.34 15.31
CA VAL A 90 14.47 -7.97 15.28
C VAL A 90 14.71 -8.75 16.58
N GLU A 91 14.31 -8.20 17.71
CA GLU A 91 14.46 -8.86 19.01
C GLU A 91 13.55 -10.08 19.12
N GLU A 92 12.27 -9.95 18.77
CA GLU A 92 11.33 -11.10 18.70
C GLU A 92 11.85 -12.20 17.78
N SER A 93 12.43 -11.83 16.63
CA SER A 93 13.02 -12.80 15.70
C SER A 93 14.19 -13.57 16.32
N LYS A 94 15.05 -12.89 17.11
CA LYS A 94 16.16 -13.53 17.82
C LYS A 94 15.68 -14.47 18.91
N GLN A 95 14.74 -14.02 19.74
CA GLN A 95 14.16 -14.83 20.80
C GLN A 95 13.48 -16.09 20.26
N THR A 96 12.73 -15.97 19.17
CA THR A 96 12.12 -17.13 18.50
C THR A 96 13.17 -18.14 18.05
N ILE A 97 14.30 -17.68 17.51
CA ILE A 97 15.39 -18.55 17.07
C ILE A 97 16.08 -19.21 18.26
N GLU A 98 16.27 -18.51 19.38
CA GLU A 98 16.91 -19.04 20.57
C GLU A 98 16.03 -20.10 21.24
N ASN A 99 14.74 -19.83 21.42
CA ASN A 99 13.77 -20.79 21.98
C ASN A 99 13.75 -22.10 21.20
N LEU A 100 13.76 -22.01 19.87
CA LEU A 100 13.74 -23.19 19.02
C LEU A 100 15.05 -23.98 19.04
N LYS A 101 16.19 -23.34 19.27
CA LYS A 101 17.48 -24.02 19.46
C LYS A 101 17.54 -24.79 20.77
N ASP A 102 16.92 -24.26 21.82
CA ASP A 102 16.91 -24.91 23.14
C ASP A 102 15.99 -26.12 23.15
N GLU A 103 14.83 -26.06 22.50
CA GLU A 103 13.92 -27.21 22.32
C GLU A 103 14.57 -28.34 21.50
N VAL A 104 15.47 -28.06 20.58
CA VAL A 104 16.13 -29.04 19.73
C VAL A 104 17.20 -29.87 20.49
N ARG A 105 17.68 -29.40 21.63
CA ARG A 105 18.78 -30.07 22.37
C ARG A 105 18.36 -31.32 23.15
N ASP A 106 17.08 -31.52 23.43
CA ASP A 106 16.62 -32.51 24.45
C ASP A 106 15.83 -33.68 23.86
N VAL A 107 16.28 -34.33 22.76
CA VAL A 107 15.42 -35.30 22.08
C VAL A 107 16.07 -36.63 21.75
N GLY A 108 15.39 -37.71 22.11
CA GLY A 108 15.79 -39.11 21.92
C GLY A 108 14.83 -40.06 21.16
N ASP A 109 13.56 -39.71 20.85
CA ASP A 109 12.60 -40.65 20.35
C ASP A 109 12.08 -40.35 18.91
N GLU A 110 11.61 -41.36 18.18
CA GLU A 110 11.19 -41.29 16.78
C GLU A 110 9.89 -40.50 16.58
N ALA A 111 8.97 -40.51 17.54
CA ALA A 111 7.76 -39.71 17.58
C ALA A 111 8.10 -38.18 17.68
N GLU A 112 9.18 -37.87 18.34
CA GLU A 112 9.70 -36.50 18.46
C GLU A 112 10.31 -35.98 17.16
N ARG A 113 10.82 -36.85 16.27
CA ARG A 113 11.33 -36.44 14.96
C ARG A 113 10.24 -35.83 14.08
N ALA A 114 9.06 -36.40 14.04
CA ALA A 114 7.93 -35.87 13.27
C ALA A 114 7.46 -34.52 13.82
N THR A 115 7.46 -34.39 15.15
CA THR A 115 7.13 -33.12 15.82
C THR A 115 8.17 -32.05 15.49
N ARG A 116 9.47 -32.39 15.48
CA ARG A 116 10.56 -31.47 15.09
C ARG A 116 10.47 -30.99 13.66
N GLU A 117 10.15 -31.89 12.72
CA GLU A 117 10.04 -31.50 11.32
C GLU A 117 8.94 -30.46 11.12
N THR A 118 7.83 -30.64 11.85
CA THR A 118 6.72 -29.68 11.89
C THR A 118 7.15 -28.36 12.53
N GLN A 119 7.86 -28.38 13.64
CA GLN A 119 8.39 -27.21 14.34
C GLN A 119 9.40 -26.45 13.49
N ASN A 120 10.36 -27.13 12.87
CA ASN A 120 11.32 -26.54 11.95
C ASN A 120 10.64 -25.85 10.75
N SER A 121 9.60 -26.49 10.20
CA SER A 121 8.81 -25.90 9.12
C SER A 121 8.10 -24.61 9.57
N LEU A 122 7.54 -24.62 10.79
CA LEU A 122 6.88 -23.47 11.37
C LEU A 122 7.87 -22.32 11.64
N GLU A 123 9.07 -22.65 12.15
CA GLU A 123 10.15 -21.70 12.37
C GLU A 123 10.59 -21.02 11.08
N LEU A 124 10.88 -21.80 10.06
CA LEU A 124 11.30 -21.24 8.76
C LEU A 124 10.25 -20.30 8.19
N ARG A 125 8.97 -20.64 8.36
CA ARG A 125 7.84 -19.80 7.94
C ARG A 125 7.78 -18.52 8.75
N THR A 126 7.96 -18.60 10.07
CA THR A 126 7.97 -17.45 10.98
C THR A 126 9.15 -16.51 10.68
N ARG A 127 10.35 -17.05 10.51
CA ARG A 127 11.53 -16.27 10.10
C ARG A 127 11.31 -15.58 8.75
N GLY A 128 10.67 -16.27 7.81
CA GLY A 128 10.28 -15.68 6.51
C GLY A 128 9.33 -14.49 6.67
N ARG A 129 8.38 -14.57 7.60
CA ARG A 129 7.46 -13.45 7.90
C ARG A 129 8.18 -12.27 8.52
N TYR A 130 9.03 -12.47 9.55
CA TYR A 130 9.82 -11.39 10.16
C TYR A 130 10.71 -10.69 9.13
N ARG A 131 11.43 -11.45 8.29
CA ARG A 131 12.27 -10.88 7.23
C ARG A 131 11.46 -10.00 6.26
N LYS A 132 10.29 -10.48 5.81
CA LYS A 132 9.41 -9.71 4.93
C LYS A 132 8.92 -8.43 5.60
N LEU A 133 8.57 -8.50 6.88
CA LEU A 133 8.07 -7.36 7.63
C LEU A 133 9.16 -6.30 7.86
N ILE A 134 10.35 -6.73 8.28
CA ILE A 134 11.52 -5.86 8.42
C ILE A 134 11.89 -5.21 7.07
N GLY A 135 11.91 -5.98 5.98
CA GLY A 135 12.16 -5.45 4.65
C GLY A 135 11.12 -4.40 4.22
N LYS A 136 9.86 -4.58 4.63
CA LYS A 136 8.80 -3.61 4.37
C LYS A 136 8.99 -2.33 5.17
N ILE A 137 9.42 -2.43 6.43
CA ILE A 137 9.76 -1.27 7.27
C ILE A 137 10.95 -0.52 6.67
N ASP A 138 12.01 -1.24 6.26
CA ASP A 138 13.19 -0.62 5.64
C ASP A 138 12.84 0.10 4.33
N SER A 139 11.94 -0.45 3.52
CA SER A 139 11.41 0.21 2.33
C SER A 139 10.63 1.47 2.69
N THR A 140 9.79 1.41 3.73
CA THR A 140 9.02 2.55 4.21
C THR A 140 9.92 3.67 4.75
N LEU A 141 10.99 3.33 5.47
CA LEU A 141 11.99 4.30 5.94
C LEU A 141 12.70 5.01 4.78
N LYS A 142 13.01 4.29 3.70
CA LYS A 142 13.59 4.90 2.49
C LYS A 142 12.62 5.90 1.83
N ARG A 143 11.33 5.57 1.77
CA ARG A 143 10.31 6.50 1.26
C ARG A 143 10.17 7.72 2.16
N LEU A 144 10.28 7.54 3.46
CA LEU A 144 10.25 8.63 4.43
C LEU A 144 11.45 9.56 4.25
N ASP A 145 12.65 9.02 4.01
CA ASP A 145 13.86 9.80 3.70
C ASP A 145 13.77 10.53 2.35
N ALA A 146 13.06 9.95 1.39
CA ALA A 146 12.79 10.58 0.09
C ALA A 146 11.67 11.64 0.13
N GLY A 147 10.96 11.79 1.26
CA GLY A 147 9.83 12.72 1.39
C GLY A 147 8.53 12.22 0.74
N GLU A 148 8.45 10.95 0.37
CA GLU A 148 7.29 10.32 -0.28
C GLU A 148 6.35 9.62 0.71
N TYR A 149 6.73 9.57 1.99
CA TYR A 149 5.91 8.94 3.03
C TYR A 149 4.66 9.76 3.32
N GLY A 150 3.54 9.09 3.52
CA GLY A 150 2.24 9.71 3.76
C GLY A 150 1.41 9.93 2.49
N TYR A 151 2.01 9.76 1.32
CA TYR A 151 1.33 9.89 0.04
C TYR A 151 1.22 8.52 -0.66
N SER A 152 0.11 8.32 -1.37
CA SER A 152 -0.11 7.10 -2.13
C SER A 152 0.89 6.93 -3.26
N VAL A 153 1.35 5.70 -3.49
CA VAL A 153 2.25 5.38 -4.61
C VAL A 153 1.53 5.40 -5.95
N ASP A 154 0.20 5.25 -5.96
CA ASP A 154 -0.59 5.16 -7.20
C ASP A 154 -1.10 6.53 -7.64
N SER A 155 -1.70 7.31 -6.74
CA SER A 155 -2.30 8.62 -7.05
C SER A 155 -1.48 9.81 -6.57
N GLY A 156 -0.59 9.65 -5.60
CA GLY A 156 0.06 10.75 -4.90
C GLY A 156 -0.85 11.49 -3.91
N GLU A 157 -2.06 11.00 -3.67
CA GLU A 157 -2.99 11.56 -2.68
C GLU A 157 -2.53 11.26 -1.26
N GLU A 158 -2.98 12.08 -0.31
CA GLU A 158 -2.70 11.87 1.11
C GLU A 158 -3.38 10.60 1.63
N ILE A 159 -2.59 9.73 2.26
CA ILE A 159 -3.09 8.47 2.85
C ILE A 159 -3.96 8.76 4.08
N GLY A 160 -3.64 9.81 4.83
CA GLY A 160 -4.30 10.20 6.08
C GLY A 160 -3.60 9.67 7.32
N LEU A 161 -3.56 10.53 8.36
CA LEU A 161 -2.83 10.24 9.60
C LEU A 161 -3.40 9.02 10.34
N GLU A 162 -4.72 8.88 10.40
CA GLU A 162 -5.39 7.76 11.08
C GLU A 162 -4.99 6.41 10.48
N ARG A 163 -4.93 6.35 9.15
CA ARG A 163 -4.51 5.14 8.46
C ARG A 163 -3.02 4.84 8.67
N LEU A 164 -2.17 5.86 8.68
CA LEU A 164 -0.75 5.71 8.95
C LEU A 164 -0.49 5.30 10.41
N GLU A 165 -1.28 5.79 11.37
CA GLU A 165 -1.21 5.34 12.76
C GLU A 165 -1.63 3.88 12.94
N ALA A 166 -2.68 3.46 12.24
CA ALA A 166 -3.14 2.07 12.26
C ALA A 166 -2.18 1.13 11.51
N ARG A 167 -1.57 1.60 10.44
CA ARG A 167 -0.65 0.84 9.60
C ARG A 167 0.51 1.71 9.12
N LEU A 168 1.59 1.71 9.88
CA LEU A 168 2.80 2.52 9.61
C LEU A 168 3.40 2.30 8.21
N THR A 169 3.24 1.11 7.64
CA THR A 169 3.74 0.75 6.31
C THR A 169 2.66 0.86 5.22
N ALA A 170 1.64 1.71 5.39
CA ALA A 170 0.64 1.93 4.35
C ALA A 170 1.28 2.67 3.16
N GLU A 171 0.99 2.17 1.96
CA GLU A 171 1.51 2.70 0.69
C GLU A 171 0.39 3.27 -0.19
N ARG A 172 -0.88 2.98 0.14
CA ARG A 172 -2.07 3.36 -0.62
C ARG A 172 -3.16 3.88 0.29
N THR A 173 -4.06 4.67 -0.26
CA THR A 173 -5.32 5.02 0.42
C THR A 173 -6.19 3.77 0.61
N ILE A 174 -7.26 3.86 1.40
CA ILE A 174 -8.16 2.72 1.65
C ILE A 174 -8.78 2.24 0.34
N ASP A 175 -9.34 3.16 -0.43
CA ASP A 175 -10.03 2.86 -1.69
C ASP A 175 -9.11 2.26 -2.76
N GLU A 176 -7.85 2.73 -2.81
CA GLU A 176 -6.84 2.20 -3.72
C GLU A 176 -6.39 0.80 -3.30
N GLN A 177 -6.26 0.58 -2.00
CA GLN A 177 -5.90 -0.74 -1.46
C GLN A 177 -6.99 -1.77 -1.77
N GLU A 178 -8.26 -1.42 -1.59
CA GLU A 178 -9.39 -2.29 -1.91
C GLU A 178 -9.45 -2.62 -3.40
N ARG A 179 -9.27 -1.60 -4.26
CA ARG A 179 -9.22 -1.80 -5.72
C ARG A 179 -8.06 -2.72 -6.11
N TRP A 180 -6.90 -2.50 -5.54
CA TRP A 180 -5.72 -3.31 -5.79
C TRP A 180 -5.92 -4.77 -5.36
N GLU A 181 -6.48 -5.00 -4.17
CA GLU A 181 -6.79 -6.35 -3.66
C GLU A 181 -7.85 -7.05 -4.51
N HIS A 182 -8.85 -6.32 -4.99
CA HIS A 182 -9.86 -6.87 -5.90
C HIS A 182 -9.24 -7.31 -7.24
N LEU A 183 -8.37 -6.47 -7.81
CA LEU A 183 -7.65 -6.82 -9.04
C LEU A 183 -6.73 -8.03 -8.84
N GLN A 184 -6.03 -8.11 -7.71
CA GLN A 184 -5.18 -9.26 -7.38
C GLN A 184 -5.97 -10.56 -7.28
N LYS A 185 -7.17 -10.54 -6.73
CA LYS A 185 -8.06 -11.70 -6.66
C LYS A 185 -8.53 -12.14 -8.05
N GLN A 186 -8.81 -11.19 -8.94
CA GLN A 186 -9.22 -11.51 -10.32
C GLN A 186 -8.08 -12.05 -11.19
N MET A 187 -6.83 -11.66 -10.90
CA MET A 187 -5.65 -12.11 -11.65
C MET A 187 -5.01 -13.38 -11.06
N GLY A 188 -5.41 -13.79 -9.86
CA GLY A 188 -4.88 -14.95 -9.14
C GLY A 188 -5.74 -16.23 -9.25
N ASP A 189 -6.87 -16.15 -9.95
CA ASP A 189 -7.68 -17.25 -10.43
C ASP A 189 -7.30 -17.54 -11.89
#